data_f86c3196820a0e93dc37b5ffbace1234
#
_entry.id   f86c3196820a0e93dc37b5ffbace1234
#
_cell.length_a   1.000
_cell.length_b   1.000
_cell.length_c   1.000
_cell.angle_alpha   90.00
_cell.angle_beta   90.00
_cell.angle_gamma   90.00
#
_symmetry.space_group_name_H-M   'P 1'
#
loop_
_entity.id
_entity.type
_entity.pdbx_description
1 polymer ?
#
loop_
_entity_poly.entity_id
_entity_poly.type
_entity_poly.pdbx_seq_one_letter_code
_entity_poly.pdbx_strand_id
1 'polypeptide(L)' 'MSGKFVLEKGSSGKYHFNLLAGNGQVIATSQHYDSRESALHGIESVKTNAPGAKTDDRSDK' A
#
# COMPACT_ATOMS: atom_id res chain seq x y z
N MET A 1 7.48 0.97 -16.42
CA MET A 1 6.96 2.16 -15.71
C MET A 1 6.81 1.85 -14.24
N SER A 2 7.28 2.75 -13.43
CA SER A 2 7.18 2.59 -11.98
C SER A 2 5.86 3.12 -11.45
N GLY A 3 5.31 2.41 -10.47
CA GLY A 3 4.18 2.93 -9.75
C GLY A 3 4.61 3.93 -8.70
N LYS A 4 3.67 4.35 -7.86
CA LYS A 4 4.00 5.24 -6.77
C LYS A 4 3.06 4.99 -5.59
N PHE A 5 3.54 5.33 -4.41
CA PHE A 5 2.74 5.31 -3.21
C PHE A 5 2.19 6.71 -2.95
N VAL A 6 0.91 6.79 -2.67
CA VAL A 6 0.26 8.06 -2.33
C VAL A 6 -0.25 7.95 -0.89
N LEU A 7 0.31 8.77 -0.02
CA LEU A 7 -0.07 8.79 1.40
C LEU A 7 -1.13 9.86 1.61
N GLU A 8 -2.23 9.47 2.24
CA GLU A 8 -3.35 10.36 2.47
C GLU A 8 -3.82 10.28 3.91
N LYS A 9 -4.43 11.36 4.37
CA LYS A 9 -5.06 11.42 5.67
C LYS A 9 -6.56 11.47 5.46
N GLY A 10 -7.27 10.50 6.04
CA GLY A 10 -8.71 10.45 5.89
C GLY A 10 -9.45 11.40 6.83
N SER A 11 -10.76 11.48 6.66
CA SER A 11 -11.59 12.37 7.45
C SER A 11 -11.62 12.00 8.92
N SER A 12 -11.31 10.76 9.25
CA SER A 12 -11.25 10.30 10.64
C SER A 12 -9.94 10.65 11.32
N GLY A 13 -8.99 11.25 10.59
CA GLY A 13 -7.68 11.56 11.12
C GLY A 13 -6.67 10.44 11.00
N LYS A 14 -7.06 9.32 10.44
CA LYS A 14 -6.15 8.20 10.25
C LYS A 14 -5.49 8.29 8.88
N TYR A 15 -4.32 7.65 8.78
CA TYR A 15 -3.52 7.69 7.55
C TYR A 15 -3.61 6.36 6.82
N HIS A 16 -3.58 6.44 5.51
CA HIS A 16 -3.49 5.23 4.69
C HIS A 16 -2.71 5.58 3.43
N PHE A 17 -2.31 4.55 2.69
CA PHE A 17 -1.64 4.79 1.42
C PHE A 17 -2.24 3.90 0.35
N ASN A 18 -2.16 4.40 -0.88
CA ASN A 18 -2.52 3.64 -2.06
C ASN A 18 -1.28 3.39 -2.88
N LEU A 19 -1.22 2.22 -3.49
CA LEU A 19 -0.18 1.91 -4.46
C LEU A 19 -0.78 2.04 -5.85
N LEU A 20 -0.23 2.93 -6.65
CA LEU A 20 -0.70 3.16 -8.01
C LEU A 20 0.24 2.50 -9.01
N ALA A 21 -0.34 1.93 -10.05
CA ALA A 21 0.44 1.44 -11.18
C ALA A 21 1.01 2.62 -11.98
N GLY A 22 1.87 2.28 -12.94
CA GLY A 22 2.49 3.33 -13.76
C GLY A 22 1.49 4.16 -14.54
N ASN A 23 0.30 3.61 -14.81
CA ASN A 23 -0.74 4.36 -15.51
C ASN A 23 -1.65 5.16 -14.56
N GLY A 24 -1.33 5.19 -13.27
CA GLY A 24 -2.09 5.94 -12.29
C GLY A 24 -3.25 5.18 -11.64
N GLN A 25 -3.45 3.95 -12.01
CA GLN A 25 -4.55 3.16 -11.48
C GLN A 25 -4.20 2.59 -10.11
N VAL A 26 -5.15 2.68 -9.16
CA VAL A 26 -4.96 2.13 -7.82
C VAL A 26 -4.99 0.61 -7.90
N ILE A 27 -3.90 -0.03 -7.47
CA ILE A 27 -3.81 -1.48 -7.47
C ILE A 27 -3.81 -2.07 -6.08
N ALA A 28 -3.61 -1.25 -5.05
CA ALA A 28 -3.67 -1.73 -3.67
C ALA A 28 -3.91 -0.55 -2.74
N THR A 29 -4.60 -0.83 -1.63
CA THR A 29 -4.87 0.16 -0.60
C THR A 29 -4.47 -0.44 0.74
N SER A 30 -3.79 0.33 1.59
CA SER A 30 -3.35 -0.16 2.89
C SER A 30 -4.47 -0.13 3.92
N GLN A 31 -4.17 -0.76 5.06
CA GLN A 31 -4.99 -0.55 6.25
C GLN A 31 -4.83 0.88 6.73
N HIS A 32 -5.62 1.26 7.73
CA HIS A 32 -5.52 2.60 8.33
C HIS A 32 -4.51 2.59 9.47
N TYR A 33 -3.70 3.64 9.53
CA TYR A 33 -2.67 3.82 10.54
C TYR A 33 -3.00 5.01 11.40
N ASP A 34 -2.62 4.96 12.67
CA ASP A 34 -2.89 6.04 13.60
C ASP A 34 -1.98 7.23 13.40
N SER A 35 -0.79 7.02 12.83
CA SER A 35 0.16 8.10 12.63
C SER A 35 0.75 8.04 11.22
N ARG A 36 1.20 9.20 10.76
CA ARG A 36 1.88 9.31 9.48
C ARG A 36 3.12 8.44 9.45
N GLU A 37 3.85 8.43 10.55
CA GLU A 37 5.10 7.67 10.64
C GLU A 37 4.85 6.17 10.50
N SER A 38 3.79 5.66 11.13
CA SER A 38 3.45 4.25 10.98
C SER A 38 3.10 3.91 9.54
N ALA A 39 2.36 4.81 8.87
CA ALA A 39 2.01 4.59 7.47
C ALA A 39 3.25 4.57 6.59
N LEU A 40 4.22 5.44 6.86
CA LEU A 40 5.47 5.43 6.10
C LEU A 40 6.25 4.14 6.31
N HIS A 41 6.23 3.59 7.53
CA HIS A 41 6.85 2.29 7.79
C HIS A 41 6.15 1.20 6.99
N GLY A 42 4.82 1.29 6.86
CA GLY A 42 4.07 0.35 6.04
C GLY A 42 4.49 0.40 4.58
N ILE A 43 4.70 1.60 4.06
CA ILE A 43 5.18 1.76 2.69
C ILE A 43 6.54 1.10 2.52
N GLU A 44 7.46 1.33 3.47
CA GLU A 44 8.78 0.73 3.39
C GLU A 44 8.70 -0.79 3.45
N SER A 45 7.80 -1.31 4.26
CA SER A 45 7.61 -2.76 4.35
C SER A 45 7.16 -3.34 3.02
N VAL A 46 6.24 -2.66 2.33
CA VAL A 46 5.80 -3.12 1.02
C VAL A 46 6.96 -3.09 0.03
N LYS A 47 7.74 -2.01 0.04
CA LYS A 47 8.89 -1.91 -0.86
C LYS A 47 9.89 -3.03 -0.67
N THR A 48 10.06 -3.45 0.58
CA THR A 48 11.03 -4.49 0.91
C THR A 48 10.51 -5.89 0.58
N ASN A 49 9.24 -6.14 0.85
CA ASN A 49 8.70 -7.50 0.78
C ASN A 49 8.05 -7.84 -0.55
N ALA A 50 7.47 -6.85 -1.24
CA ALA A 50 6.70 -7.13 -2.46
C ALA A 50 7.53 -7.78 -3.56
N PRO A 51 8.79 -7.35 -3.81
CA PRO A 51 9.55 -7.94 -4.93
C PRO A 51 9.77 -9.45 -4.81
N GLY A 52 9.88 -9.94 -3.59
CA GLY A 52 10.09 -11.37 -3.37
C GLY A 52 8.85 -12.14 -2.98
N ALA A 53 7.71 -11.47 -2.94
CA ALA A 53 6.49 -12.09 -2.44
C ALA A 53 5.96 -13.12 -3.44
N LYS A 54 5.56 -14.26 -2.91
CA LYS A 54 4.97 -15.33 -3.72
C LYS A 54 3.46 -15.18 -3.78
N THR A 55 2.89 -15.64 -4.86
CA THR A 55 1.44 -15.69 -4.99
C THR A 55 0.94 -17.00 -4.43
N ASP A 56 0.11 -16.92 -3.40
CA ASP A 56 -0.53 -18.09 -2.80
C ASP A 56 -2.00 -18.03 -3.19
N ASP A 57 -2.34 -18.76 -4.24
CA ASP A 57 -3.67 -18.68 -4.83
C ASP A 57 -4.61 -19.66 -4.12
N ARG A 58 -5.57 -19.11 -3.40
CA ARG A 58 -6.56 -19.89 -2.67
C ARG A 58 -7.97 -19.64 -3.21
N SER A 59 -8.05 -19.14 -4.43
CA SER A 59 -9.32 -18.69 -4.99
C SER A 59 -10.25 -19.83 -5.41
N ASP A 60 -9.74 -21.04 -5.52
CA ASP A 60 -10.54 -22.18 -5.93
C ASP A 60 -11.20 -22.92 -4.76
N LYS A 61 -11.18 -22.31 -3.59
CA LYS A 61 -11.81 -22.86 -2.40
C LYS A 61 -13.31 -22.70 -2.42
#